data_ffe358184dcaa423735e993813e240ba
#
_entry.id   ffe358184dcaa423735e993813e240ba
#
_cell.length_a   1.000
_cell.length_b   1.000
_cell.length_c   1.000
_cell.angle_alpha   90.00
_cell.angle_beta   90.00
_cell.angle_gamma   90.00
#
_symmetry.space_group_name_H-M   'P 1'
#
loop_
_entity.id
_entity.type
_entity.pdbx_description
1 polymer ?
#
loop_
_entity_poly.entity_id
_entity_poly.type
_entity_poly.pdbx_seq_one_letter_code
_entity_poly.pdbx_strand_id
1 'polypeptide(L)'
;MEEKKLARFSVKEWEANPKRRVVTNTGKDVRILCVDRIGGEKILPVVALVLCEEAGCRAEALCEFDADGIQNGNKDDNGWVLYFKETYADVLADELLANGFRSFGEVGDKTYYKKVNAGGENAYYLYVRLTNEVKEVSYMRMGQIGIEVNVRMMLKEGTTSAEIQEWAEKIDKTRL
;
A
#
# COMPACT_ATOMS: atom_id res chain seq x y z
N MET A 1 1.78 21.32 1.47
CA MET A 1 2.17 20.16 0.63
C MET A 1 2.76 19.15 1.58
N GLU A 2 2.04 18.08 1.89
CA GLU A 2 2.59 17.01 2.71
C GLU A 2 3.73 16.33 1.95
N GLU A 3 4.91 16.26 2.54
CA GLU A 3 6.01 15.44 2.04
C GLU A 3 5.53 13.98 2.03
N LYS A 4 5.27 13.47 0.83
CA LYS A 4 4.97 12.05 0.65
C LYS A 4 6.18 11.25 1.14
N LYS A 5 6.01 10.53 2.23
CA LYS A 5 7.03 9.69 2.82
C LYS A 5 7.38 8.59 1.82
N LEU A 6 8.53 8.70 1.18
CA LEU A 6 9.05 7.69 0.27
C LEU A 6 9.84 6.68 1.10
N ALA A 7 9.45 5.41 1.08
CA ALA A 7 10.22 4.34 1.69
C ALA A 7 11.37 3.94 0.73
N ARG A 8 12.58 3.70 1.25
CA ARG A 8 13.71 3.26 0.45
C ARG A 8 13.43 1.91 -0.19
N PHE A 9 13.83 1.75 -1.44
CA PHE A 9 13.75 0.47 -2.13
C PHE A 9 14.78 -0.52 -1.54
N SER A 10 14.38 -1.79 -1.46
CA SER A 10 15.30 -2.92 -1.32
C SER A 10 14.75 -4.12 -2.09
N VAL A 11 15.63 -4.94 -2.63
CA VAL A 11 15.25 -6.17 -3.36
C VAL A 11 14.40 -7.07 -2.47
N LYS A 12 14.79 -7.27 -1.22
CA LYS A 12 14.07 -8.11 -0.25
C LYS A 12 12.61 -7.67 -0.06
N GLU A 13 12.36 -6.36 0.07
CA GLU A 13 11.01 -5.84 0.23
C GLU A 13 10.21 -5.88 -1.07
N TRP A 14 10.89 -5.70 -2.21
CA TRP A 14 10.23 -5.80 -3.51
C TRP A 14 9.81 -7.25 -3.81
N GLU A 15 10.64 -8.26 -3.52
CA GLU A 15 10.29 -9.68 -3.66
C GLU A 15 9.10 -10.07 -2.77
N ALA A 16 9.01 -9.50 -1.58
CA ALA A 16 7.85 -9.70 -0.70
C ALA A 16 6.56 -9.10 -1.26
N ASN A 17 6.65 -8.03 -2.08
CA ASN A 17 5.51 -7.39 -2.72
C ASN A 17 5.88 -6.77 -4.08
N PRO A 18 6.00 -7.56 -5.15
CA PRO A 18 6.44 -7.08 -6.48
C PRO A 18 5.42 -6.18 -7.20
N LYS A 19 4.21 -6.03 -6.66
CA LYS A 19 3.20 -5.10 -7.19
C LYS A 19 3.35 -3.68 -6.63
N ARG A 20 4.24 -3.48 -5.67
CA ARG A 20 4.48 -2.18 -5.07
C ARG A 20 5.07 -1.22 -6.10
N ARG A 21 4.47 -0.04 -6.22
CA ARG A 21 4.92 0.98 -7.18
C ARG A 21 6.28 1.53 -6.79
N VAL A 22 7.21 1.56 -7.74
CA VAL A 22 8.55 2.10 -7.55
C VAL A 22 8.69 3.41 -8.32
N VAL A 23 9.39 4.37 -7.71
CA VAL A 23 9.71 5.67 -8.32
C VAL A 23 11.17 6.01 -8.06
N THR A 24 11.71 6.93 -8.85
CA THR A 24 13.04 7.50 -8.57
C THR A 24 12.96 8.60 -7.50
N ASN A 25 14.11 9.02 -6.98
CA ASN A 25 14.25 10.21 -6.12
C ASN A 25 13.70 11.51 -6.77
N THR A 26 13.61 11.55 -8.10
CA THR A 26 13.02 12.65 -8.86
C THR A 26 11.53 12.45 -9.19
N GLY A 27 10.92 11.38 -8.67
CA GLY A 27 9.50 11.08 -8.85
C GLY A 27 9.11 10.41 -10.18
N LYS A 28 10.09 10.02 -11.00
CA LYS A 28 9.84 9.30 -12.26
C LYS A 28 9.34 7.89 -11.96
N ASP A 29 8.35 7.41 -12.70
CA ASP A 29 7.86 6.04 -12.58
C ASP A 29 8.89 5.01 -13.05
N VAL A 30 8.96 3.89 -12.35
CA VAL A 30 9.92 2.82 -12.59
C VAL A 30 9.22 1.49 -12.72
N ARG A 31 9.61 0.72 -13.74
CA ARG A 31 9.18 -0.66 -13.94
C ARG A 31 10.37 -1.59 -13.73
N ILE A 32 10.37 -2.37 -12.66
CA ILE A 32 11.39 -3.38 -12.38
C ILE A 32 11.23 -4.53 -13.37
N LEU A 33 12.30 -4.92 -14.03
CA LEU A 33 12.35 -6.04 -14.97
C LEU A 33 12.87 -7.31 -14.32
N CYS A 34 13.95 -7.19 -13.54
CA CYS A 34 14.48 -8.29 -12.72
C CYS A 34 15.26 -7.74 -11.52
N VAL A 35 15.48 -8.60 -10.53
CA VAL A 35 16.21 -8.27 -9.29
C VAL A 35 17.32 -9.27 -8.97
N ASP A 36 17.54 -10.23 -9.86
CA ASP A 36 18.43 -11.38 -9.70
C ASP A 36 19.49 -11.48 -10.83
N ARG A 37 19.74 -10.37 -11.52
CA ARG A 37 20.74 -10.38 -12.60
C ARG A 37 22.12 -10.75 -12.07
N ILE A 38 22.71 -11.74 -12.69
CA ILE A 38 24.07 -12.20 -12.44
C ILE A 38 24.95 -11.73 -13.61
N GLY A 39 25.98 -10.94 -13.33
CA GLY A 39 27.00 -10.57 -14.33
C GLY A 39 27.61 -9.18 -14.13
N GLY A 40 28.84 -9.00 -14.61
CA GLY A 40 29.60 -7.77 -14.58
C GLY A 40 30.56 -7.62 -13.38
N GLU A 41 31.43 -6.63 -13.46
CA GLU A 41 32.42 -6.30 -12.39
C GLU A 41 31.74 -5.68 -11.16
N LYS A 42 30.55 -5.13 -11.32
CA LYS A 42 29.70 -4.60 -10.23
C LYS A 42 28.46 -5.47 -10.07
N ILE A 43 28.11 -5.77 -8.83
CA ILE A 43 26.86 -6.49 -8.52
C ILE A 43 25.72 -5.48 -8.60
N LEU A 44 25.08 -5.41 -9.76
CA LEU A 44 23.88 -4.58 -10.02
C LEU A 44 22.71 -5.51 -10.37
N PRO A 45 22.10 -6.16 -9.36
CA PRO A 45 21.10 -7.20 -9.59
C PRO A 45 19.79 -6.63 -10.15
N VAL A 46 19.50 -5.35 -9.92
CA VAL A 46 18.24 -4.75 -10.32
C VAL A 46 18.35 -4.12 -11.69
N VAL A 47 17.52 -4.58 -12.62
CA VAL A 47 17.35 -3.97 -13.94
C VAL A 47 15.95 -3.39 -14.02
N ALA A 48 15.85 -2.12 -14.40
CA ALA A 48 14.58 -1.42 -14.47
C ALA A 48 14.50 -0.47 -15.67
N LEU A 49 13.26 -0.18 -16.08
CA LEU A 49 12.94 0.87 -17.03
C LEU A 49 12.45 2.10 -16.26
N VAL A 50 13.12 3.23 -16.46
CA VAL A 50 12.74 4.53 -15.88
C VAL A 50 12.01 5.33 -16.95
N LEU A 51 10.79 5.77 -16.65
CA LEU A 51 10.00 6.59 -17.56
C LEU A 51 10.54 8.02 -17.58
N CYS A 52 11.05 8.44 -18.73
CA CYS A 52 11.56 9.78 -18.97
C CYS A 52 10.56 10.55 -19.87
N GLU A 53 10.26 11.79 -19.48
CA GLU A 53 9.48 12.72 -20.32
C GLU A 53 10.40 13.89 -20.67
N GLU A 54 10.80 14.00 -21.94
CA GLU A 54 11.59 15.09 -22.45
C GLU A 54 10.91 15.68 -23.69
N ALA A 55 10.72 16.99 -23.70
CA ALA A 55 10.13 17.75 -24.82
C ALA A 55 8.80 17.18 -25.35
N GLY A 56 7.96 16.64 -24.45
CA GLY A 56 6.66 16.05 -24.81
C GLY A 56 6.73 14.61 -25.35
N CYS A 57 7.92 14.03 -25.42
CA CYS A 57 8.12 12.62 -25.80
C CYS A 57 8.28 11.76 -24.54
N ARG A 58 7.59 10.60 -24.53
CA ARG A 58 7.79 9.57 -23.52
C ARG A 58 8.81 8.56 -24.00
N ALA A 59 9.83 8.32 -23.21
CA ALA A 59 10.85 7.31 -23.46
C ALA A 59 11.10 6.49 -22.20
N GLU A 60 11.47 5.22 -22.35
CA GLU A 60 11.90 4.37 -21.25
C GLU A 60 13.42 4.22 -21.32
N ALA A 61 14.15 4.60 -20.27
CA ALA A 61 15.57 4.39 -20.13
C ALA A 61 15.83 3.10 -19.36
N LEU A 62 16.60 2.19 -19.95
CA LEU A 62 17.06 0.98 -19.27
C LEU A 62 18.19 1.33 -18.31
N CYS A 63 18.03 1.01 -17.04
CA CYS A 63 18.93 1.34 -15.95
C CYS A 63 19.22 0.14 -15.07
N GLU A 64 20.40 0.16 -14.47
CA GLU A 64 20.89 -0.86 -13.56
C GLU A 64 21.11 -0.24 -12.18
N PHE A 65 20.70 -0.97 -11.12
CA PHE A 65 20.79 -0.53 -9.75
C PHE A 65 21.34 -1.64 -8.87
N ASP A 66 21.94 -1.25 -7.75
CA ASP A 66 22.33 -2.21 -6.71
C ASP A 66 21.09 -2.74 -5.95
N ALA A 67 21.30 -3.62 -4.98
CA ALA A 67 20.25 -4.23 -4.19
C ALA A 67 19.44 -3.23 -3.33
N ASP A 68 20.01 -2.06 -3.07
CA ASP A 68 19.39 -0.96 -2.32
C ASP A 68 18.79 0.11 -3.24
N GLY A 69 18.75 -0.17 -4.56
CA GLY A 69 18.13 0.71 -5.56
C GLY A 69 18.97 1.93 -5.91
N ILE A 70 20.30 1.89 -5.75
CA ILE A 70 21.20 2.98 -6.12
C ILE A 70 21.78 2.71 -7.50
N GLN A 71 21.62 3.66 -8.42
CA GLN A 71 22.12 3.54 -9.78
C GLN A 71 23.64 3.49 -9.80
N ASN A 72 24.21 2.47 -10.48
CA ASN A 72 25.67 2.28 -10.62
C ASN A 72 26.45 2.25 -9.29
N GLY A 73 25.81 2.07 -8.15
CA GLY A 73 26.45 2.04 -6.83
C GLY A 73 27.11 3.36 -6.42
N ASN A 74 26.82 4.46 -7.10
CA ASN A 74 27.42 5.77 -6.83
C ASN A 74 26.50 6.61 -5.95
N LYS A 75 26.88 6.78 -4.68
CA LYS A 75 26.05 7.47 -3.67
C LYS A 75 26.06 9.00 -3.81
N ASP A 76 27.02 9.56 -4.54
CA ASP A 76 27.37 10.98 -4.42
C ASP A 76 27.02 11.85 -5.63
N ASP A 77 26.61 11.29 -6.77
CA ASP A 77 26.35 12.10 -7.97
C ASP A 77 25.02 11.74 -8.62
N ASN A 78 24.22 12.73 -8.92
CA ASN A 78 23.11 12.88 -9.88
C ASN A 78 22.43 11.61 -10.43
N GLY A 79 22.73 10.43 -9.90
CA GLY A 79 22.16 9.16 -10.24
C GLY A 79 20.74 9.01 -9.67
N TRP A 80 19.96 8.16 -10.29
CA TRP A 80 18.65 7.81 -9.74
C TRP A 80 18.80 6.87 -8.56
N VAL A 81 17.97 7.13 -7.54
CA VAL A 81 17.77 6.25 -6.39
C VAL A 81 16.33 5.81 -6.39
N LEU A 82 16.08 4.51 -6.21
CA LEU A 82 14.75 3.93 -6.19
C LEU A 82 14.11 4.06 -4.82
N TYR A 83 12.79 4.32 -4.82
CA TYR A 83 11.94 4.38 -3.64
C TYR A 83 10.63 3.66 -3.92
N PHE A 84 10.05 3.10 -2.89
CA PHE A 84 8.66 2.68 -2.94
C PHE A 84 7.76 3.90 -2.80
N LYS A 85 6.83 4.03 -3.71
CA LYS A 85 5.76 5.02 -3.59
C LYS A 85 4.66 4.41 -2.74
N GLU A 86 4.51 4.88 -1.53
CA GLU A 86 3.39 4.49 -0.69
C GLU A 86 2.09 4.96 -1.34
N THR A 87 1.17 4.02 -1.54
CA THR A 87 -0.18 4.34 -1.96
C THR A 87 -1.02 4.68 -0.72
N TYR A 88 -2.13 5.38 -0.90
CA TYR A 88 -3.12 5.58 0.15
C TYR A 88 -3.52 4.23 0.81
N ALA A 89 -3.64 3.16 0.02
CA ALA A 89 -3.96 1.84 0.55
C ALA A 89 -2.87 1.28 1.48
N ASP A 90 -1.59 1.53 1.19
CA ASP A 90 -0.48 1.09 2.05
C ASP A 90 -0.51 1.85 3.38
N VAL A 91 -0.66 3.17 3.34
CA VAL A 91 -0.75 4.01 4.54
C VAL A 91 -1.94 3.62 5.41
N LEU A 92 -3.13 3.45 4.80
CA LEU A 92 -4.32 3.02 5.52
C LEU A 92 -4.16 1.61 6.10
N ALA A 93 -3.51 0.69 5.38
CA ALA A 93 -3.22 -0.66 5.86
C ALA A 93 -2.39 -0.65 7.14
N ASP A 94 -1.33 0.16 7.18
CA ASP A 94 -0.48 0.31 8.36
C ASP A 94 -1.24 0.94 9.54
N GLU A 95 -2.06 1.96 9.28
CA GLU A 95 -2.94 2.53 10.29
C GLU A 95 -3.93 1.51 10.87
N LEU A 96 -4.56 0.70 10.01
CA LEU A 96 -5.51 -0.33 10.45
C LEU A 96 -4.82 -1.35 11.36
N LEU A 97 -3.63 -1.84 10.98
CA LEU A 97 -2.86 -2.78 11.79
C LEU A 97 -2.46 -2.16 13.14
N ALA A 98 -1.98 -0.91 13.15
CA ALA A 98 -1.65 -0.17 14.36
C ALA A 98 -2.86 0.02 15.29
N ASN A 99 -4.07 0.12 14.72
CA ASN A 99 -5.33 0.24 15.46
C ASN A 99 -6.00 -1.11 15.79
N GLY A 100 -5.25 -2.23 15.72
CA GLY A 100 -5.65 -3.55 16.17
C GLY A 100 -6.54 -4.32 15.19
N PHE A 101 -6.58 -3.93 13.93
CA PHE A 101 -7.13 -4.79 12.88
C PHE A 101 -6.19 -5.95 12.59
N ARG A 102 -6.78 -7.07 12.15
CA ARG A 102 -6.04 -8.23 11.63
C ARG A 102 -6.25 -8.29 10.12
N SER A 103 -5.30 -8.83 9.39
CA SER A 103 -5.40 -8.96 7.93
C SER A 103 -5.50 -10.42 7.51
N PHE A 104 -6.19 -10.67 6.40
CA PHE A 104 -6.19 -11.92 5.67
C PHE A 104 -6.30 -11.64 4.16
N GLY A 105 -6.00 -12.64 3.33
CA GLY A 105 -5.97 -12.52 1.87
C GLY A 105 -4.56 -12.41 1.31
N GLU A 106 -4.48 -12.40 -0.01
CA GLU A 106 -3.22 -12.33 -0.75
C GLU A 106 -2.74 -10.88 -0.92
N VAL A 107 -1.47 -10.73 -1.30
CA VAL A 107 -0.90 -9.42 -1.63
C VAL A 107 -1.67 -8.76 -2.78
N GLY A 108 -2.15 -7.53 -2.55
CA GLY A 108 -2.95 -6.77 -3.53
C GLY A 108 -4.47 -7.01 -3.46
N ASP A 109 -4.93 -7.95 -2.61
CA ASP A 109 -6.34 -8.17 -2.28
C ASP A 109 -6.46 -8.52 -0.80
N LYS A 110 -6.09 -7.56 0.07
CA LYS A 110 -6.14 -7.75 1.53
C LYS A 110 -7.42 -7.22 2.12
N THR A 111 -7.98 -8.00 3.02
CA THR A 111 -9.08 -7.58 3.90
C THR A 111 -8.55 -7.46 5.31
N TYR A 112 -8.85 -6.33 5.93
CA TYR A 112 -8.54 -6.05 7.33
C TYR A 112 -9.83 -6.14 8.13
N TYR A 113 -9.78 -6.78 9.30
CA TYR A 113 -10.97 -6.93 10.12
C TYR A 113 -10.68 -6.67 11.59
N LYS A 114 -11.67 -6.14 12.28
CA LYS A 114 -11.64 -5.89 13.73
C LYS A 114 -12.98 -6.24 14.33
N LYS A 115 -12.98 -7.04 15.39
CA LYS A 115 -14.14 -7.24 16.24
C LYS A 115 -14.16 -6.10 17.26
N VAL A 116 -15.27 -5.37 17.34
CA VAL A 116 -15.47 -4.30 18.31
C VAL A 116 -16.54 -4.73 19.29
N ASN A 117 -16.21 -4.77 20.59
CA ASN A 117 -17.15 -5.07 21.64
C ASN A 117 -17.77 -3.77 22.11
N ALA A 118 -19.02 -3.52 21.73
CA ALA A 118 -19.78 -2.33 22.12
C ALA A 118 -20.50 -2.53 23.48
N GLY A 119 -19.85 -3.14 24.45
CA GLY A 119 -20.44 -3.39 25.78
C GLY A 119 -21.64 -4.35 25.78
N GLY A 120 -21.47 -5.59 26.29
CA GLY A 120 -22.52 -6.59 26.33
C GLY A 120 -22.49 -7.60 25.16
N GLU A 121 -23.64 -8.20 24.85
CA GLU A 121 -23.77 -9.23 23.80
C GLU A 121 -23.69 -8.68 22.36
N ASN A 122 -23.59 -7.38 22.19
CA ASN A 122 -23.68 -6.68 20.90
C ASN A 122 -22.29 -6.40 20.29
N ALA A 123 -21.56 -7.45 19.88
CA ALA A 123 -20.34 -7.26 19.12
C ALA A 123 -20.65 -6.99 17.64
N TYR A 124 -19.92 -6.05 17.05
CA TYR A 124 -19.93 -5.87 15.60
C TYR A 124 -18.52 -6.08 15.00
N TYR A 125 -18.49 -6.29 13.71
CA TYR A 125 -17.27 -6.51 12.96
C TYR A 125 -17.10 -5.40 11.91
N LEU A 126 -15.89 -4.88 11.81
CA LEU A 126 -15.47 -4.01 10.73
C LEU A 126 -14.59 -4.79 9.77
N TYR A 127 -14.91 -4.74 8.49
CA TYR A 127 -14.10 -5.30 7.42
C TYR A 127 -13.71 -4.18 6.47
N VAL A 128 -12.42 -3.98 6.27
CA VAL A 128 -11.88 -2.99 5.32
C VAL A 128 -11.19 -3.75 4.21
N ARG A 129 -11.72 -3.67 3.01
CA ARG A 129 -11.17 -4.29 1.82
C ARG A 129 -10.37 -3.28 1.03
N LEU A 130 -9.09 -3.57 0.85
CA LEU A 130 -8.15 -2.73 0.10
C LEU A 130 -7.59 -3.55 -1.06
N THR A 131 -8.13 -3.29 -2.25
CA THR A 131 -7.64 -3.87 -3.51
C THR A 131 -7.20 -2.75 -4.45
N ASN A 132 -6.65 -3.12 -5.60
CA ASN A 132 -6.31 -2.15 -6.64
C ASN A 132 -7.57 -1.45 -7.21
N GLU A 133 -8.72 -2.14 -7.19
CA GLU A 133 -9.96 -1.67 -7.81
C GLU A 133 -10.97 -1.17 -6.79
N VAL A 134 -11.00 -1.80 -5.61
CA VAL A 134 -12.04 -1.56 -4.59
C VAL A 134 -11.40 -1.20 -3.26
N LYS A 135 -11.85 -0.10 -2.70
CA LYS A 135 -11.53 0.32 -1.33
C LYS A 135 -12.85 0.58 -0.61
N GLU A 136 -13.25 -0.35 0.24
CA GLU A 136 -14.52 -0.30 0.96
C GLU A 136 -14.39 -0.70 2.42
N VAL A 137 -15.29 -0.20 3.24
CA VAL A 137 -15.50 -0.68 4.60
C VAL A 137 -16.90 -1.25 4.74
N SER A 138 -17.02 -2.38 5.43
CA SER A 138 -18.29 -3.00 5.80
C SER A 138 -18.41 -3.06 7.31
N TYR A 139 -19.53 -2.55 7.82
CA TYR A 139 -19.96 -2.77 9.19
C TYR A 139 -20.90 -3.96 9.21
N MET A 140 -20.63 -4.96 10.02
CA MET A 140 -21.47 -6.17 10.16
C MET A 140 -21.76 -6.44 11.63
N ARG A 141 -23.03 -6.52 11.96
CA ARG A 141 -23.50 -7.00 13.27
C ARG A 141 -24.06 -8.40 13.13
N MET A 142 -23.60 -9.29 14.01
CA MET A 142 -24.08 -10.68 14.07
C MET A 142 -25.21 -10.78 15.08
N GLY A 143 -26.35 -11.28 14.65
CA GLY A 143 -27.44 -11.66 15.53
C GLY A 143 -27.43 -13.16 15.88
N GLN A 144 -28.48 -13.61 16.57
CA GLN A 144 -28.61 -15.01 16.97
C GLN A 144 -28.71 -15.98 15.78
N ILE A 145 -29.23 -15.54 14.64
CA ILE A 145 -29.52 -16.36 13.46
C ILE A 145 -28.63 -16.01 12.24
N GLY A 146 -27.64 -15.12 12.40
CA GLY A 146 -26.74 -14.70 11.31
C GLY A 146 -26.50 -13.20 11.26
N ILE A 147 -26.23 -12.66 10.08
CA ILE A 147 -25.94 -11.23 9.88
C ILE A 147 -27.26 -10.43 9.95
N GLU A 148 -27.41 -9.62 10.98
CA GLU A 148 -28.57 -8.73 11.15
C GLU A 148 -28.41 -7.39 10.42
N VAL A 149 -27.18 -6.90 10.36
CA VAL A 149 -26.86 -5.60 9.77
C VAL A 149 -25.62 -5.73 8.91
N ASN A 150 -25.70 -5.20 7.69
CA ASN A 150 -24.55 -5.05 6.81
C ASN A 150 -24.65 -3.67 6.13
N VAL A 151 -23.79 -2.74 6.52
CA VAL A 151 -23.72 -1.42 5.91
C VAL A 151 -22.32 -1.27 5.28
N ARG A 152 -22.28 -0.78 4.05
CA ARG A 152 -21.03 -0.59 3.31
C ARG A 152 -20.84 0.88 2.96
N MET A 153 -19.58 1.28 2.94
CA MET A 153 -19.15 2.60 2.50
C MET A 153 -17.90 2.45 1.61
N MET A 154 -17.92 3.11 0.47
CA MET A 154 -16.73 3.25 -0.36
C MET A 154 -15.77 4.26 0.29
N LEU A 155 -14.50 3.89 0.40
CA LEU A 155 -13.46 4.76 0.97
C LEU A 155 -12.99 5.76 -0.08
N LYS A 156 -12.90 7.01 0.34
CA LYS A 156 -12.27 8.07 -0.45
C LYS A 156 -10.76 8.06 -0.19
N GLU A 157 -10.00 8.54 -1.16
CA GLU A 157 -8.58 8.76 -0.96
C GLU A 157 -8.36 9.74 0.21
N GLY A 158 -7.51 9.35 1.16
CA GLY A 158 -7.25 10.13 2.38
C GLY A 158 -8.13 9.76 3.59
N THR A 159 -9.12 8.84 3.45
CA THR A 159 -9.88 8.36 4.62
C THR A 159 -8.96 7.64 5.59
N THR A 160 -8.98 8.03 6.86
CA THR A 160 -8.16 7.46 7.93
C THR A 160 -8.86 6.32 8.67
N SER A 161 -8.09 5.51 9.40
CA SER A 161 -8.66 4.45 10.25
C SER A 161 -9.54 5.02 11.37
N ALA A 162 -9.26 6.24 11.85
CA ALA A 162 -10.07 6.94 12.85
C ALA A 162 -11.46 7.30 12.29
N GLU A 163 -11.54 7.83 11.07
CA GLU A 163 -12.81 8.14 10.40
C GLU A 163 -13.66 6.89 10.15
N ILE A 164 -13.01 5.76 9.84
CA ILE A 164 -13.70 4.46 9.70
C ILE A 164 -14.33 4.04 11.03
N GLN A 165 -13.62 4.19 12.14
CA GLN A 165 -14.14 3.86 13.47
C GLN A 165 -15.27 4.79 13.88
N GLU A 166 -15.14 6.09 13.67
CA GLU A 166 -16.19 7.09 13.94
C GLU A 166 -17.45 6.81 13.12
N TRP A 167 -17.31 6.47 11.84
CA TRP A 167 -18.44 6.07 10.99
C TRP A 167 -19.15 4.84 11.55
N ALA A 168 -18.42 3.82 11.98
CA ALA A 168 -19.01 2.62 12.56
C ALA A 168 -19.75 2.89 13.88
N GLU A 169 -19.19 3.73 14.75
CA GLU A 169 -19.83 4.15 15.99
C GLU A 169 -21.14 4.92 15.75
N LYS A 170 -21.19 5.75 14.71
CA LYS A 170 -22.42 6.46 14.32
C LYS A 170 -23.51 5.48 13.92
N ILE A 171 -23.17 4.44 13.14
CA ILE A 171 -24.14 3.40 12.76
C ILE A 171 -24.63 2.65 13.99
N ASP A 172 -23.72 2.27 14.88
CA ASP A 172 -24.09 1.52 16.08
C ASP A 172 -25.04 2.31 17.00
N LYS A 173 -24.78 3.61 17.17
CA LYS A 173 -25.62 4.53 17.98
C LYS A 173 -26.99 4.86 17.37
N THR A 174 -27.10 4.85 16.04
CA THR A 174 -28.38 5.19 15.38
C THR A 174 -29.41 4.05 15.36
N ARG A 175 -29.04 2.87 15.85
CA ARG A 175 -29.87 1.67 15.79
C ARG A 175 -30.22 1.07 17.17
N LEU A 176 -29.90 1.80 18.22
CA LEU A 176 -30.45 1.59 19.56
C LEU A 176 -31.78 2.30 19.71
#